data_422eb52a406186e5b2e149409a513d72
#
_entry.id   422eb52a406186e5b2e149409a513d72
#
_cell.length_a   1.000
_cell.length_b   1.000
_cell.length_c   1.000
_cell.angle_alpha   90.00
_cell.angle_beta   90.00
_cell.angle_gamma   90.00
#
_symmetry.space_group_name_H-M   'P 1'
#
loop_
_entity.id
_entity.type
_entity.pdbx_description
1 polymer ?
#
loop_
_entity_poly.entity_id
_entity_poly.type
_entity_poly.pdbx_seq_one_letter_code
_entity_poly.pdbx_strand_id
1 'polypeptide(L)'
;MRGTAYYCTVEELQKRGRDDIPEQFRSNTHLIYSSPATLAFNSPGAEGFGVKRAGLAIPDSIMLIVAPGCCGRNTSMISSMPQYEDRFFYLTMDETDIVTGRHLKKVPKAVQEICDSLEKKPSVVMICITCVDALLGTDMERICRKSEEKTGLPVRPCYMYALTREGRKPPMVHVRQSLYSLLEPKKKKGNVVNLLGFFSPLMDDCELYGMLEKAGVKTVHEISRCKDYEEYQTMAEANFNLVLHPEARFAAEDFHEKLQIPFIELRRLYQIDKITKQYQALGNVLGIPFEDHEAEAAALDSVKRLKSAKPDAVFAIGECMNGDPFELALALVKYGFRV
;
A
#
# COMPACT_ATOMS: atom_id res chain seq x y z
N MET A 1 5.95 -33.86 -2.00
CA MET A 1 5.06 -34.22 -0.88
C MET A 1 3.83 -33.31 -0.97
N ARG A 2 2.62 -33.86 -1.12
CA ARG A 2 1.39 -33.05 -1.00
C ARG A 2 1.27 -32.69 0.47
N GLY A 3 1.49 -31.42 0.82
CA GLY A 3 1.26 -30.94 2.18
C GLY A 3 -0.20 -31.16 2.55
N THR A 4 -0.43 -31.76 3.70
CA THR A 4 -1.76 -31.90 4.30
C THR A 4 -2.27 -30.47 4.58
N ALA A 5 -3.42 -30.11 4.01
CA ALA A 5 -4.04 -28.84 4.32
C ALA A 5 -4.35 -28.77 5.82
N TYR A 6 -4.03 -27.65 6.43
CA TYR A 6 -4.35 -27.37 7.84
C TYR A 6 -5.66 -26.61 7.91
N TYR A 7 -6.59 -27.12 8.70
CA TYR A 7 -7.88 -26.51 8.96
C TYR A 7 -8.14 -26.43 10.45
N CYS A 8 -8.54 -25.27 10.93
CA CYS A 8 -9.18 -25.15 12.23
C CYS A 8 -10.17 -23.97 12.19
N THR A 9 -11.18 -24.00 13.01
CA THR A 9 -12.06 -22.86 13.21
C THR A 9 -11.35 -21.78 14.02
N VAL A 10 -11.84 -20.55 13.97
CA VAL A 10 -11.28 -19.46 14.79
C VAL A 10 -11.50 -19.75 16.27
N GLU A 11 -12.65 -20.34 16.64
CA GLU A 11 -12.95 -20.74 18.01
C GLU A 11 -12.00 -21.82 18.51
N GLU A 12 -11.67 -22.81 17.67
CA GLU A 12 -10.67 -23.82 18.02
C GLU A 12 -9.30 -23.21 18.22
N LEU A 13 -8.87 -22.33 17.32
CA LEU A 13 -7.59 -21.64 17.39
C LEU A 13 -7.50 -20.77 18.67
N GLN A 14 -8.59 -20.09 19.02
CA GLN A 14 -8.67 -19.29 20.24
C GLN A 14 -8.52 -20.15 21.51
N LYS A 15 -9.13 -21.35 21.51
CA LYS A 15 -9.03 -22.30 22.66
C LYS A 15 -7.64 -22.92 22.75
N ARG A 16 -7.02 -23.27 21.66
CA ARG A 16 -5.69 -23.92 21.60
C ARG A 16 -4.56 -22.94 21.89
N GLY A 17 -4.73 -21.67 21.55
CA GLY A 17 -3.73 -20.63 21.74
C GLY A 17 -2.70 -20.54 20.62
N ARG A 18 -1.74 -19.62 20.82
CA ARG A 18 -0.74 -19.28 19.80
C ARG A 18 0.20 -20.44 19.45
N ASP A 19 0.50 -21.29 20.41
CA ASP A 19 1.51 -22.35 20.22
C ASP A 19 1.04 -23.47 19.30
N ASP A 20 -0.27 -23.57 19.09
CA ASP A 20 -0.87 -24.55 18.18
C ASP A 20 -0.92 -24.05 16.73
N ILE A 21 -0.52 -22.79 16.49
CA ILE A 21 -0.41 -22.25 15.12
C ILE A 21 0.88 -22.79 14.50
N PRO A 22 0.81 -23.41 13.31
CA PRO A 22 2.02 -23.85 12.60
C PRO A 22 3.04 -22.73 12.47
N GLU A 23 4.31 -23.02 12.68
CA GLU A 23 5.38 -22.03 12.74
C GLU A 23 5.43 -21.15 11.48
N GLN A 24 5.17 -21.72 10.32
CA GLN A 24 5.10 -21.02 9.04
C GLN A 24 4.07 -19.88 8.99
N PHE A 25 3.06 -19.90 9.86
CA PHE A 25 2.02 -18.87 9.98
C PHE A 25 2.24 -17.91 11.15
N ARG A 26 3.25 -18.15 12.00
CA ARG A 26 3.52 -17.29 13.17
C ARG A 26 4.35 -16.06 12.84
N SER A 27 5.05 -16.07 11.72
CA SER A 27 5.87 -14.94 11.29
C SER A 27 4.99 -13.77 10.84
N ASN A 28 5.11 -12.63 11.53
CA ASN A 28 4.41 -11.41 11.13
C ASN A 28 4.74 -10.98 9.70
N THR A 29 5.96 -11.22 9.26
CA THR A 29 6.40 -10.92 7.89
C THR A 29 5.61 -11.74 6.88
N HIS A 30 5.44 -13.03 7.13
CA HIS A 30 4.70 -13.92 6.23
C HIS A 30 3.19 -13.66 6.26
N LEU A 31 2.61 -13.39 7.43
CA LEU A 31 1.18 -13.10 7.55
C LEU A 31 0.79 -11.78 6.87
N ILE A 32 1.66 -10.78 6.92
CA ILE A 32 1.38 -9.46 6.35
C ILE A 32 1.58 -9.45 4.83
N TYR A 33 2.65 -10.09 4.33
CA TYR A 33 3.08 -9.91 2.94
C TYR A 33 2.95 -11.14 2.06
N SER A 34 2.76 -12.30 2.63
CA SER A 34 2.89 -13.57 1.93
C SER A 34 2.04 -14.65 2.52
N SER A 35 0.80 -14.35 2.96
CA SER A 35 -0.08 -15.44 3.36
C SER A 35 -0.18 -16.45 2.21
N PRO A 36 -0.21 -17.75 2.48
CA PRO A 36 -0.43 -18.76 1.44
C PRO A 36 -1.72 -18.51 0.64
N ALA A 37 -2.74 -17.94 1.29
CA ALA A 37 -3.98 -17.53 0.63
C ALA A 37 -3.72 -16.43 -0.40
N THR A 38 -2.98 -15.39 -0.04
CA THR A 38 -2.60 -14.31 -0.97
C THR A 38 -1.83 -14.85 -2.17
N LEU A 39 -0.88 -15.77 -1.95
CA LEU A 39 -0.10 -16.38 -3.04
C LEU A 39 -0.92 -17.35 -3.89
N ALA A 40 -1.88 -18.07 -3.30
CA ALA A 40 -2.68 -19.05 -4.00
C ALA A 40 -3.82 -18.41 -4.83
N PHE A 41 -4.41 -17.33 -4.33
CA PHE A 41 -5.62 -16.74 -4.90
C PHE A 41 -5.40 -15.40 -5.59
N ASN A 42 -4.37 -14.63 -5.20
CA ASN A 42 -4.01 -13.44 -5.96
C ASN A 42 -3.18 -13.83 -7.16
N SER A 43 -3.82 -13.80 -8.32
CA SER A 43 -3.06 -13.85 -9.57
C SER A 43 -2.08 -12.68 -9.62
N PRO A 44 -0.92 -12.82 -10.27
CA PRO A 44 -0.01 -11.69 -10.53
C PRO A 44 -0.73 -10.47 -11.09
N GLY A 45 -1.83 -10.69 -11.82
CA GLY A 45 -2.69 -9.64 -12.34
C GLY A 45 -3.43 -8.87 -11.25
N ALA A 46 -3.96 -9.50 -10.22
CA ALA A 46 -4.69 -8.83 -9.15
C ALA A 46 -3.77 -7.91 -8.33
N GLU A 47 -2.60 -8.38 -7.90
CA GLU A 47 -1.59 -7.53 -7.26
C GLU A 47 -1.11 -6.42 -8.21
N GLY A 48 -0.92 -6.73 -9.49
CA GLY A 48 -0.54 -5.76 -10.50
C GLY A 48 -1.53 -4.62 -10.67
N PHE A 49 -2.81 -4.86 -10.52
CA PHE A 49 -3.83 -3.80 -10.51
C PHE A 49 -3.61 -2.81 -9.35
N GLY A 50 -3.37 -3.31 -8.15
CA GLY A 50 -3.06 -2.47 -6.99
C GLY A 50 -1.81 -1.64 -7.20
N VAL A 51 -0.74 -2.25 -7.66
CA VAL A 51 0.56 -1.60 -7.94
C VAL A 51 0.44 -0.53 -9.02
N LYS A 52 -0.29 -0.80 -10.11
CA LYS A 52 -0.49 0.18 -11.19
C LYS A 52 -1.21 1.43 -10.69
N ARG A 53 -2.29 1.27 -9.93
CA ARG A 53 -3.00 2.42 -9.34
C ARG A 53 -2.16 3.13 -8.30
N ALA A 54 -1.49 2.37 -7.43
CA ALA A 54 -0.59 2.93 -6.42
C ALA A 54 0.53 3.76 -7.06
N GLY A 55 1.13 3.28 -8.15
CA GLY A 55 2.15 4.02 -8.88
C GLY A 55 1.69 5.37 -9.44
N LEU A 56 0.38 5.56 -9.61
CA LEU A 56 -0.23 6.82 -10.04
C LEU A 56 -0.76 7.67 -8.87
N ALA A 57 -0.40 7.36 -7.63
CA ALA A 57 -0.83 8.13 -6.46
C ALA A 57 -0.21 9.53 -6.40
N ILE A 58 0.94 9.74 -7.03
CA ILE A 58 1.54 11.08 -7.14
C ILE A 58 0.74 11.88 -8.19
N PRO A 59 0.33 13.12 -7.86
CA PRO A 59 -0.37 13.97 -8.81
C PRO A 59 0.42 14.19 -10.11
N ASP A 60 -0.28 14.22 -11.23
CA ASP A 60 0.27 14.39 -12.58
C ASP A 60 1.32 13.33 -13.00
N SER A 61 1.45 12.23 -12.27
CA SER A 61 2.32 11.12 -12.69
C SER A 61 1.68 10.30 -13.81
N ILE A 62 2.51 9.69 -14.63
CA ILE A 62 2.09 8.75 -15.68
C ILE A 62 2.74 7.39 -15.49
N MET A 63 2.18 6.37 -16.12
CA MET A 63 2.67 5.00 -16.06
C MET A 63 2.94 4.44 -17.45
N LEU A 64 4.18 4.04 -17.70
CA LEU A 64 4.55 3.24 -18.87
C LEU A 64 4.56 1.76 -18.49
N ILE A 65 3.69 0.98 -19.08
CA ILE A 65 3.64 -0.48 -18.90
C ILE A 65 4.48 -1.13 -19.98
N VAL A 66 5.52 -1.85 -19.56
CA VAL A 66 6.43 -2.58 -20.46
C VAL A 66 6.09 -4.07 -20.34
N ALA A 67 5.41 -4.62 -21.33
CA ALA A 67 4.84 -5.96 -21.22
C ALA A 67 4.50 -6.59 -22.58
N PRO A 68 4.39 -7.92 -22.65
CA PRO A 68 3.66 -8.59 -23.70
C PRO A 68 2.19 -8.12 -23.74
N GLY A 69 1.57 -8.15 -24.91
CA GLY A 69 0.22 -7.61 -25.12
C GLY A 69 -0.86 -8.17 -24.18
N CYS A 70 -0.70 -9.40 -23.69
CA CYS A 70 -1.65 -10.01 -22.73
C CYS A 70 -1.69 -9.31 -21.37
N CYS A 71 -0.56 -8.75 -20.90
CA CYS A 71 -0.47 -8.06 -19.61
C CYS A 71 -1.09 -6.66 -19.62
N GLY A 72 -1.27 -6.07 -20.80
CA GLY A 72 -1.95 -4.78 -20.98
C GLY A 72 -3.47 -4.87 -20.86
N ARG A 73 -4.05 -6.02 -21.17
CA ARG A 73 -5.51 -6.21 -21.27
C ARG A 73 -6.27 -5.74 -20.02
N ASN A 74 -5.80 -6.12 -18.85
CA ASN A 74 -6.47 -5.76 -17.60
C ASN A 74 -6.33 -4.27 -17.26
N THR A 75 -5.34 -3.59 -17.82
CA THR A 75 -5.12 -2.16 -17.55
C THR A 75 -6.08 -1.28 -18.34
N SER A 76 -6.60 -1.76 -19.48
CA SER A 76 -7.59 -1.02 -20.27
C SER A 76 -8.85 -0.67 -19.46
N MET A 77 -9.25 -1.54 -18.52
CA MET A 77 -10.37 -1.26 -17.63
C MET A 77 -10.06 -0.13 -16.64
N ILE A 78 -8.82 -0.03 -16.16
CA ILE A 78 -8.41 1.03 -15.23
C ILE A 78 -8.27 2.35 -15.99
N SER A 79 -7.67 2.33 -17.17
CA SER A 79 -7.47 3.53 -17.99
C SER A 79 -8.77 4.17 -18.47
N SER A 80 -9.89 3.42 -18.49
CA SER A 80 -11.20 3.98 -18.79
C SER A 80 -11.87 4.70 -17.61
N MET A 81 -11.29 4.64 -16.40
CA MET A 81 -11.79 5.40 -15.26
C MET A 81 -11.34 6.85 -15.34
N PRO A 82 -12.22 7.85 -15.10
CA PRO A 82 -11.90 9.27 -15.31
C PRO A 82 -10.61 9.76 -14.64
N GLN A 83 -10.31 9.25 -13.43
CA GLN A 83 -9.10 9.64 -12.69
C GLN A 83 -7.79 9.08 -13.27
N TYR A 84 -7.86 8.14 -14.22
CA TYR A 84 -6.72 7.48 -14.83
C TYR A 84 -6.67 7.65 -16.35
N GLU A 85 -7.62 8.40 -16.91
CA GLU A 85 -7.65 8.73 -18.33
C GLU A 85 -6.33 9.42 -18.72
N ASP A 86 -5.77 9.03 -19.88
CA ASP A 86 -4.51 9.53 -20.41
C ASP A 86 -3.26 9.41 -19.52
N ARG A 87 -3.33 8.58 -18.47
CA ARG A 87 -2.20 8.37 -17.58
C ARG A 87 -1.47 7.03 -17.79
N PHE A 88 -2.00 6.13 -18.63
CA PHE A 88 -1.39 4.85 -18.95
C PHE A 88 -0.88 4.79 -20.39
N PHE A 89 0.37 4.42 -20.53
CA PHE A 89 1.04 4.19 -21.81
C PHE A 89 1.56 2.76 -21.87
N TYR A 90 1.71 2.22 -23.09
CA TYR A 90 2.07 0.83 -23.29
C TYR A 90 3.24 0.70 -24.25
N LEU A 91 4.28 0.01 -23.82
CA LEU A 91 5.34 -0.49 -24.68
C LEU A 91 5.19 -2.01 -24.79
N THR A 92 4.61 -2.46 -25.90
CA THR A 92 4.43 -3.88 -26.14
C THR A 92 5.75 -4.52 -26.55
N MET A 93 6.09 -5.64 -25.88
CA MET A 93 7.24 -6.48 -26.19
C MET A 93 6.81 -7.67 -27.04
N ASP A 94 7.56 -7.95 -28.09
CA ASP A 94 7.48 -9.18 -28.87
C ASP A 94 8.52 -10.21 -28.41
N GLU A 95 8.47 -11.42 -28.97
CA GLU A 95 9.41 -12.49 -28.64
C GLU A 95 10.87 -12.09 -28.98
N THR A 96 11.08 -11.34 -30.05
CA THR A 96 12.41 -10.87 -30.44
C THR A 96 12.95 -9.86 -29.42
N ASP A 97 12.10 -8.99 -28.91
CA ASP A 97 12.46 -8.05 -27.84
C ASP A 97 12.93 -8.76 -26.59
N ILE A 98 12.21 -9.83 -26.21
CA ILE A 98 12.52 -10.63 -25.03
C ILE A 98 13.86 -11.36 -25.21
N VAL A 99 14.02 -12.10 -26.31
CA VAL A 99 15.21 -12.93 -26.55
C VAL A 99 16.47 -12.08 -26.71
N THR A 100 16.37 -10.93 -27.38
CA THR A 100 17.52 -10.06 -27.66
C THR A 100 17.76 -8.95 -26.64
N GLY A 101 16.85 -8.78 -25.66
CA GLY A 101 16.90 -7.65 -24.72
C GLY A 101 16.71 -6.28 -25.38
N ARG A 102 16.19 -6.23 -26.60
CA ARG A 102 16.03 -4.98 -27.39
C ARG A 102 15.09 -3.98 -26.70
N HIS A 103 14.09 -4.46 -25.95
CA HIS A 103 13.17 -3.63 -25.18
C HIS A 103 13.91 -2.73 -24.18
N LEU A 104 15.04 -3.16 -23.62
CA LEU A 104 15.85 -2.34 -22.67
C LEU A 104 16.34 -1.03 -23.30
N LYS A 105 16.55 -1.01 -24.62
CA LYS A 105 16.91 0.20 -25.37
C LYS A 105 15.70 1.00 -25.79
N LYS A 106 14.56 0.33 -26.01
CA LYS A 106 13.30 0.96 -26.41
C LYS A 106 12.67 1.75 -25.27
N VAL A 107 12.78 1.27 -23.99
CA VAL A 107 12.13 1.91 -22.84
C VAL A 107 12.51 3.38 -22.67
N PRO A 108 13.81 3.77 -22.56
CA PRO A 108 14.15 5.18 -22.40
C PRO A 108 13.74 6.07 -23.60
N LYS A 109 13.64 5.47 -24.79
CA LYS A 109 13.16 6.18 -25.96
C LYS A 109 11.64 6.40 -25.90
N ALA A 110 10.89 5.38 -25.51
CA ALA A 110 9.44 5.48 -25.34
C ALA A 110 9.07 6.50 -24.25
N VAL A 111 9.80 6.54 -23.12
CA VAL A 111 9.60 7.56 -22.08
C VAL A 111 9.78 8.96 -22.66
N GLN A 112 10.83 9.18 -23.46
CA GLN A 112 11.07 10.48 -24.12
C GLN A 112 9.92 10.83 -25.06
N GLU A 113 9.54 9.91 -25.96
CA GLU A 113 8.47 10.12 -26.93
C GLU A 113 7.13 10.47 -26.26
N ILE A 114 6.80 9.79 -25.15
CA ILE A 114 5.61 10.10 -24.36
C ILE A 114 5.69 11.52 -23.79
N CYS A 115 6.80 11.86 -23.13
CA CYS A 115 6.98 13.18 -22.52
C CYS A 115 6.93 14.31 -23.55
N ASP A 116 7.42 14.06 -24.77
CA ASP A 116 7.41 15.04 -25.85
C ASP A 116 6.03 15.18 -26.52
N SER A 117 5.19 14.14 -26.45
CA SER A 117 3.84 14.14 -27.02
C SER A 117 2.77 14.77 -26.12
N LEU A 118 3.04 14.88 -24.83
CA LEU A 118 2.09 15.42 -23.86
C LEU A 118 2.12 16.95 -23.83
N GLU A 119 0.96 17.59 -23.84
CA GLU A 119 0.84 19.05 -23.72
C GLU A 119 1.38 19.54 -22.37
N LYS A 120 1.08 18.79 -21.27
CA LYS A 120 1.60 19.04 -19.94
C LYS A 120 2.62 17.96 -19.59
N LYS A 121 3.83 18.37 -19.24
CA LYS A 121 4.86 17.44 -18.77
C LYS A 121 4.41 16.76 -17.50
N PRO A 122 4.57 15.42 -17.38
CA PRO A 122 4.23 14.71 -16.17
C PRO A 122 5.19 15.07 -15.03
N SER A 123 4.70 14.98 -13.80
CA SER A 123 5.53 15.17 -12.60
C SER A 123 6.53 14.03 -12.40
N VAL A 124 6.11 12.81 -12.70
CA VAL A 124 6.88 11.56 -12.54
C VAL A 124 6.46 10.57 -13.60
N VAL A 125 7.41 9.79 -14.10
CA VAL A 125 7.13 8.62 -14.94
C VAL A 125 7.36 7.34 -14.13
N MET A 126 6.34 6.54 -13.97
CA MET A 126 6.44 5.21 -13.37
C MET A 126 6.59 4.18 -14.48
N ILE A 127 7.63 3.34 -14.42
CA ILE A 127 7.82 2.26 -15.38
C ILE A 127 7.38 0.95 -14.72
N CYS A 128 6.25 0.41 -15.16
CA CYS A 128 5.72 -0.84 -14.66
C CYS A 128 6.20 -2.01 -15.53
N ILE A 129 6.91 -2.94 -14.90
CA ILE A 129 7.36 -4.17 -15.54
C ILE A 129 6.60 -5.39 -15.03
N THR A 130 6.59 -6.43 -15.85
CA THR A 130 5.89 -7.67 -15.57
C THR A 130 6.83 -8.78 -15.09
N CYS A 131 6.27 -9.96 -14.87
CA CYS A 131 7.04 -11.15 -14.50
C CYS A 131 8.10 -11.54 -15.54
N VAL A 132 7.95 -11.17 -16.82
CA VAL A 132 8.93 -11.44 -17.86
C VAL A 132 10.27 -10.78 -17.53
N ASP A 133 10.27 -9.50 -17.23
CA ASP A 133 11.49 -8.77 -16.85
C ASP A 133 12.08 -9.27 -15.53
N ALA A 134 11.21 -9.70 -14.60
CA ALA A 134 11.65 -10.31 -13.35
C ALA A 134 12.42 -11.61 -13.58
N LEU A 135 11.94 -12.46 -14.50
CA LEU A 135 12.59 -13.70 -14.88
C LEU A 135 13.89 -13.45 -15.66
N LEU A 136 13.94 -12.40 -16.46
CA LEU A 136 15.14 -11.99 -17.20
C LEU A 136 16.20 -11.31 -16.32
N GLY A 137 15.88 -10.99 -15.07
CA GLY A 137 16.78 -10.26 -14.19
C GLY A 137 17.07 -8.81 -14.64
N THR A 138 16.10 -8.16 -15.27
CA THR A 138 16.26 -6.82 -15.81
C THR A 138 16.63 -5.80 -14.72
N ASP A 139 17.73 -5.05 -14.94
CA ASP A 139 18.14 -3.93 -14.08
C ASP A 139 17.29 -2.69 -14.38
N MET A 140 16.16 -2.60 -13.70
CA MET A 140 15.22 -1.49 -13.86
C MET A 140 15.73 -0.16 -13.34
N GLU A 141 16.54 -0.17 -12.30
CA GLU A 141 17.14 1.05 -11.74
C GLU A 141 18.04 1.74 -12.79
N ARG A 142 18.80 0.95 -13.52
CA ARG A 142 19.61 1.45 -14.64
C ARG A 142 18.76 2.02 -15.77
N ILE A 143 17.62 1.38 -16.09
CA ILE A 143 16.71 1.85 -17.14
C ILE A 143 16.05 3.16 -16.70
N CYS A 144 15.60 3.26 -15.45
CA CYS A 144 15.03 4.49 -14.91
C CYS A 144 16.04 5.63 -14.97
N ARG A 145 17.27 5.44 -14.47
CA ARG A 145 18.33 6.47 -14.55
C ARG A 145 18.57 6.95 -16.00
N LYS A 146 18.65 6.04 -16.97
CA LYS A 146 18.80 6.42 -18.39
C LYS A 146 17.62 7.20 -18.94
N SER A 147 16.43 6.92 -18.43
CA SER A 147 15.22 7.66 -18.81
C SER A 147 15.21 9.04 -18.18
N GLU A 148 15.61 9.17 -16.91
CA GLU A 148 15.82 10.46 -16.23
C GLU A 148 16.84 11.34 -16.94
N GLU A 149 17.99 10.78 -17.32
CA GLU A 149 19.04 11.49 -18.07
C GLU A 149 18.52 12.07 -19.40
N LYS A 150 17.59 11.37 -20.05
CA LYS A 150 17.01 11.82 -21.32
C LYS A 150 15.92 12.86 -21.17
N THR A 151 15.07 12.73 -20.18
CA THR A 151 13.85 13.55 -20.05
C THR A 151 14.00 14.70 -19.07
N GLY A 152 14.95 14.60 -18.14
CA GLY A 152 15.09 15.51 -17.02
C GLY A 152 13.97 15.39 -15.98
N LEU A 153 13.14 14.33 -16.07
CA LEU A 153 12.03 14.07 -15.14
C LEU A 153 12.35 12.89 -14.25
N PRO A 154 11.82 12.84 -13.03
CA PRO A 154 11.93 11.67 -12.16
C PRO A 154 11.29 10.44 -12.80
N VAL A 155 12.02 9.32 -12.81
CA VAL A 155 11.54 8.03 -13.33
C VAL A 155 11.76 6.97 -12.27
N ARG A 156 10.71 6.22 -11.93
CA ARG A 156 10.79 5.19 -10.88
C ARG A 156 10.22 3.86 -11.34
N PRO A 157 10.80 2.74 -10.87
CA PRO A 157 10.30 1.43 -11.19
C PRO A 157 9.05 1.08 -10.39
N CYS A 158 8.17 0.30 -11.01
CA CYS A 158 6.97 -0.23 -10.43
C CYS A 158 6.90 -1.72 -10.79
N TYR A 159 7.09 -2.59 -9.82
CA TYR A 159 7.18 -4.03 -10.04
C TYR A 159 5.82 -4.72 -9.86
N MET A 160 5.37 -5.43 -10.88
CA MET A 160 4.08 -6.12 -10.91
C MET A 160 4.22 -7.64 -10.78
N TYR A 161 5.28 -8.15 -10.20
CA TYR A 161 5.50 -9.59 -10.15
C TYR A 161 5.39 -10.16 -8.73
N ALA A 162 4.63 -11.24 -8.62
CA ALA A 162 4.52 -12.03 -7.40
C ALA A 162 5.30 -13.37 -7.48
N LEU A 163 5.76 -13.76 -8.68
CA LEU A 163 6.29 -15.09 -8.96
C LEU A 163 7.68 -15.36 -8.38
N THR A 164 8.45 -14.34 -8.05
CA THR A 164 9.84 -14.48 -7.58
C THR A 164 10.05 -13.76 -6.25
N ARG A 165 9.28 -14.18 -5.24
CA ARG A 165 9.31 -13.51 -3.92
C ARG A 165 10.50 -13.89 -3.05
N GLU A 166 11.21 -14.96 -3.37
CA GLU A 166 12.35 -15.39 -2.57
C GLU A 166 13.37 -14.26 -2.42
N GLY A 167 13.51 -13.73 -1.20
CA GLY A 167 14.39 -12.62 -0.88
C GLY A 167 13.99 -11.23 -1.39
N ARG A 168 12.79 -11.06 -2.01
CA ARG A 168 12.32 -9.76 -2.53
C ARG A 168 11.12 -9.22 -1.76
N LYS A 169 11.05 -7.91 -1.66
CA LYS A 169 9.90 -7.22 -1.05
C LYS A 169 8.65 -7.40 -1.93
N PRO A 170 7.46 -7.52 -1.33
CA PRO A 170 6.21 -7.56 -2.08
C PRO A 170 6.03 -6.32 -2.96
N PRO A 171 5.34 -6.43 -4.12
CA PRO A 171 5.11 -5.31 -5.03
C PRO A 171 4.53 -4.06 -4.37
N MET A 172 3.55 -4.25 -3.48
CA MET A 172 2.90 -3.13 -2.77
C MET A 172 3.80 -2.45 -1.73
N VAL A 173 4.78 -3.15 -1.19
CA VAL A 173 5.83 -2.55 -0.35
C VAL A 173 6.78 -1.74 -1.21
N HIS A 174 7.24 -2.34 -2.31
CA HIS A 174 8.21 -1.70 -3.19
C HIS A 174 7.67 -0.42 -3.84
N VAL A 175 6.42 -0.42 -4.32
CA VAL A 175 5.83 0.78 -4.93
C VAL A 175 5.74 1.94 -3.92
N ARG A 176 5.42 1.66 -2.64
CA ARG A 176 5.44 2.70 -1.61
C ARG A 176 6.83 3.30 -1.43
N GLN A 177 7.87 2.47 -1.37
CA GLN A 177 9.25 2.96 -1.30
C GLN A 177 9.61 3.78 -2.54
N SER A 178 9.25 3.33 -3.75
CA SER A 178 9.50 4.06 -5.00
C SER A 178 8.81 5.43 -5.01
N LEU A 179 7.55 5.50 -4.60
CA LEU A 179 6.82 6.76 -4.54
C LEU A 179 7.46 7.74 -3.57
N TYR A 180 7.71 7.32 -2.34
CA TYR A 180 8.24 8.22 -1.32
C TYR A 180 9.74 8.49 -1.46
N SER A 181 10.48 7.73 -2.27
CA SER A 181 11.89 8.02 -2.57
C SER A 181 12.11 9.32 -3.35
N LEU A 182 11.05 9.89 -3.89
CA LEU A 182 11.06 11.15 -4.65
C LEU A 182 10.98 12.41 -3.77
N LEU A 183 10.71 12.24 -2.48
CA LEU A 183 10.66 13.35 -1.54
C LEU A 183 12.06 13.88 -1.24
N GLU A 184 12.21 15.18 -1.37
CA GLU A 184 13.47 15.86 -1.08
C GLU A 184 13.47 16.40 0.36
N PRO A 185 14.66 16.43 1.03
CA PRO A 185 14.75 16.97 2.37
C PRO A 185 14.25 18.42 2.47
N LYS A 186 13.33 18.68 3.40
CA LYS A 186 12.80 20.02 3.70
C LYS A 186 12.90 20.31 5.19
N LYS A 187 12.78 21.61 5.53
CA LYS A 187 12.72 22.04 6.93
C LYS A 187 11.48 21.50 7.61
N LYS A 188 11.65 20.83 8.74
CA LYS A 188 10.55 20.24 9.50
C LYS A 188 9.66 21.29 10.12
N LYS A 189 8.36 20.99 10.18
CA LYS A 189 7.33 21.79 10.85
C LYS A 189 6.69 20.94 11.95
N GLY A 190 6.76 21.40 13.18
CA GLY A 190 6.32 20.65 14.36
C GLY A 190 4.83 20.33 14.41
N ASN A 191 4.03 20.94 13.54
CA ASN A 191 2.57 20.77 13.47
C ASN A 191 2.09 20.09 12.18
N VAL A 192 2.98 19.38 11.47
CA VAL A 192 2.68 18.66 10.23
C VAL A 192 2.93 17.16 10.44
N VAL A 193 1.97 16.34 10.04
CA VAL A 193 2.01 14.88 10.18
C VAL A 193 1.62 14.23 8.85
N ASN A 194 2.27 13.13 8.50
CA ASN A 194 1.85 12.30 7.37
C ASN A 194 1.10 11.05 7.86
N LEU A 195 0.04 10.69 7.16
CA LEU A 195 -0.58 9.38 7.26
C LEU A 195 -0.07 8.51 6.10
N LEU A 196 0.66 7.44 6.43
CA LEU A 196 1.27 6.56 5.45
C LEU A 196 0.56 5.21 5.42
N GLY A 197 0.35 4.68 4.22
CA GLY A 197 -0.11 3.30 4.07
C GLY A 197 -1.22 3.10 3.07
N PHE A 198 -2.20 3.99 3.03
CA PHE A 198 -3.31 3.91 2.08
C PHE A 198 -3.08 4.83 0.88
N PHE A 199 -3.69 4.44 -0.26
CA PHE A 199 -3.76 5.24 -1.48
C PHE A 199 -5.15 5.83 -1.72
N SER A 200 -6.04 5.62 -0.77
CA SER A 200 -7.31 6.32 -0.65
C SER A 200 -7.31 7.08 0.66
N PRO A 201 -7.93 8.26 0.72
CA PRO A 201 -7.98 9.03 1.94
C PRO A 201 -8.77 8.28 3.03
N LEU A 202 -8.49 8.58 4.28
CA LEU A 202 -9.39 8.23 5.36
C LEU A 202 -10.71 9.00 5.17
N MET A 203 -11.78 8.49 5.77
CA MET A 203 -13.07 9.19 5.78
C MET A 203 -12.92 10.54 6.51
N ASP A 204 -13.58 11.57 6.01
CA ASP A 204 -13.45 12.92 6.57
C ASP A 204 -13.93 13.03 8.02
N ASP A 205 -14.83 12.13 8.44
CA ASP A 205 -15.35 12.01 9.79
C ASP A 205 -14.53 11.06 10.69
N CYS A 206 -13.34 10.61 10.25
CA CYS A 206 -12.47 9.79 11.06
C CYS A 206 -12.00 10.56 12.32
N GLU A 207 -12.23 9.97 13.49
CA GLU A 207 -11.90 10.56 14.79
C GLU A 207 -10.41 10.92 14.93
N LEU A 208 -9.53 10.25 14.18
CA LEU A 208 -8.09 10.52 14.21
C LEU A 208 -7.74 11.97 13.84
N TYR A 209 -8.48 12.58 12.89
CA TYR A 209 -8.23 13.98 12.51
C TYR A 209 -8.50 14.92 13.68
N GLY A 210 -9.63 14.76 14.35
CA GLY A 210 -9.99 15.59 15.51
C GLY A 210 -9.02 15.41 16.68
N MET A 211 -8.51 14.18 16.88
CA MET A 211 -7.50 13.91 17.89
C MET A 211 -6.15 14.59 17.56
N LEU A 212 -5.71 14.51 16.32
CA LEU A 212 -4.49 15.17 15.86
C LEU A 212 -4.60 16.70 15.94
N GLU A 213 -5.76 17.28 15.60
CA GLU A 213 -6.02 18.70 15.73
C GLU A 213 -5.92 19.16 17.19
N LYS A 214 -6.54 18.43 18.13
CA LYS A 214 -6.42 18.68 19.58
C LYS A 214 -4.96 18.57 20.05
N ALA A 215 -4.16 17.73 19.39
CA ALA A 215 -2.74 17.61 19.61
C ALA A 215 -1.88 18.77 19.06
N GLY A 216 -2.52 19.76 18.44
CA GLY A 216 -1.83 20.89 17.84
C GLY A 216 -1.30 20.63 16.41
N VAL A 217 -1.66 19.50 15.81
CA VAL A 217 -1.40 19.24 14.39
C VAL A 217 -2.28 20.13 13.55
N LYS A 218 -1.68 20.92 12.67
CA LYS A 218 -2.41 21.84 11.76
C LYS A 218 -2.55 21.29 10.35
N THR A 219 -1.65 20.40 9.96
CA THR A 219 -1.65 19.83 8.62
C THR A 219 -1.43 18.32 8.69
N VAL A 220 -2.35 17.59 8.11
CA VAL A 220 -2.24 16.15 7.94
C VAL A 220 -2.12 15.87 6.44
N HIS A 221 -1.01 15.28 6.03
CA HIS A 221 -0.80 14.89 4.65
C HIS A 221 -1.14 13.42 4.42
N GLU A 222 -1.90 13.18 3.39
CA GLU A 222 -2.13 11.89 2.77
C GLU A 222 -1.80 12.01 1.28
N ILE A 223 -1.05 11.07 0.73
CA ILE A 223 -0.66 11.11 -0.70
C ILE A 223 -1.88 11.24 -1.62
N SER A 224 -2.99 10.61 -1.26
CA SER A 224 -4.26 10.64 -2.00
C SER A 224 -4.98 12.00 -1.97
N ARG A 225 -4.59 12.90 -1.09
CA ARG A 225 -5.18 14.26 -0.96
C ARG A 225 -4.29 15.34 -1.55
N CYS A 226 -3.08 15.02 -1.94
CA CYS A 226 -2.20 15.98 -2.59
C CYS A 226 -2.77 16.41 -3.95
N LYS A 227 -2.89 17.71 -4.18
CA LYS A 227 -3.49 18.28 -5.39
C LYS A 227 -2.52 18.35 -6.55
N ASP A 228 -1.24 18.57 -6.22
CA ASP A 228 -0.16 18.71 -7.18
C ASP A 228 1.16 18.15 -6.62
N TYR A 229 2.19 18.15 -7.45
CA TYR A 229 3.51 17.64 -7.07
C TYR A 229 4.19 18.49 -6.00
N GLU A 230 3.92 19.79 -5.94
CA GLU A 230 4.49 20.69 -4.92
C GLU A 230 3.92 20.36 -3.55
N GLU A 231 2.60 20.16 -3.46
CA GLU A 231 1.95 19.72 -2.23
C GLU A 231 2.44 18.33 -1.81
N TYR A 232 2.59 17.39 -2.73
CA TYR A 232 3.21 16.10 -2.44
C TYR A 232 4.61 16.26 -1.84
N GLN A 233 5.46 17.15 -2.37
CA GLN A 233 6.78 17.42 -1.83
C GLN A 233 6.74 18.01 -0.40
N THR A 234 5.64 18.63 0.04
CA THR A 234 5.51 19.13 1.42
C THR A 234 5.37 18.02 2.45
N MET A 235 5.09 16.78 2.05
CA MET A 235 5.15 15.62 2.95
C MET A 235 6.53 15.47 3.61
N ALA A 236 7.60 15.96 2.99
CA ALA A 236 8.94 15.98 3.56
C ALA A 236 9.10 16.99 4.73
N GLU A 237 8.13 17.88 4.96
CA GLU A 237 8.12 18.85 6.06
C GLU A 237 7.57 18.27 7.37
N ALA A 238 7.00 17.07 7.34
CA ALA A 238 6.35 16.48 8.49
C ALA A 238 7.30 16.27 9.68
N ASN A 239 6.76 16.44 10.88
CA ASN A 239 7.47 16.18 12.13
C ASN A 239 7.56 14.69 12.43
N PHE A 240 6.52 13.95 12.10
CA PHE A 240 6.49 12.49 12.20
C PHE A 240 5.49 11.88 11.21
N ASN A 241 5.59 10.56 11.02
CA ASN A 241 4.70 9.76 10.20
C ASN A 241 3.85 8.83 11.07
N LEU A 242 2.55 8.73 10.81
CA LEU A 242 1.70 7.66 11.31
C LEU A 242 1.56 6.59 10.22
N VAL A 243 2.00 5.38 10.53
CA VAL A 243 1.96 4.23 9.62
C VAL A 243 0.68 3.45 9.88
N LEU A 244 -0.29 3.59 8.97
CA LEU A 244 -1.62 2.98 9.12
C LEU A 244 -1.71 1.58 8.50
N HIS A 245 -0.78 1.22 7.63
CA HIS A 245 -0.75 -0.08 6.97
C HIS A 245 0.66 -0.69 7.02
N PRO A 246 0.79 -1.97 7.40
CA PRO A 246 2.10 -2.61 7.58
C PRO A 246 3.03 -2.55 6.36
N GLU A 247 2.48 -2.56 5.14
CA GLU A 247 3.27 -2.46 3.90
C GLU A 247 3.98 -1.10 3.74
N ALA A 248 3.57 -0.08 4.48
CA ALA A 248 4.23 1.22 4.46
C ALA A 248 5.41 1.33 5.43
N ARG A 249 5.64 0.31 6.28
CA ARG A 249 6.70 0.34 7.28
C ARG A 249 8.08 0.59 6.66
N PHE A 250 8.44 -0.13 5.60
CA PHE A 250 9.73 0.06 4.94
C PHE A 250 9.88 1.45 4.33
N ALA A 251 8.81 2.02 3.80
CA ALA A 251 8.82 3.41 3.34
C ALA A 251 9.01 4.38 4.51
N ALA A 252 8.41 4.11 5.67
CA ALA A 252 8.59 4.92 6.87
C ALA A 252 10.02 4.81 7.44
N GLU A 253 10.64 3.65 7.36
CA GLU A 253 12.05 3.44 7.67
C GLU A 253 12.94 4.29 6.74
N ASP A 254 12.66 4.29 5.43
CA ASP A 254 13.35 5.16 4.45
C ASP A 254 13.16 6.66 4.77
N PHE A 255 11.96 7.10 5.21
CA PHE A 255 11.73 8.46 5.69
C PHE A 255 12.59 8.80 6.92
N HIS A 256 12.70 7.85 7.84
CA HIS A 256 13.51 8.06 9.03
C HIS A 256 15.00 8.19 8.67
N GLU A 257 15.51 7.30 7.83
CA GLU A 257 16.92 7.29 7.45
C GLU A 257 17.33 8.48 6.58
N LYS A 258 16.51 8.80 5.56
CA LYS A 258 16.88 9.81 4.54
C LYS A 258 16.39 11.20 4.87
N LEU A 259 15.22 11.32 5.47
CA LEU A 259 14.58 12.59 5.76
C LEU A 259 14.54 12.94 7.24
N GLN A 260 15.03 12.06 8.12
CA GLN A 260 15.03 12.26 9.58
C GLN A 260 13.60 12.50 10.12
N ILE A 261 12.60 11.80 9.55
CA ILE A 261 11.22 11.84 10.03
C ILE A 261 10.93 10.54 10.77
N PRO A 262 10.76 10.57 12.10
CA PRO A 262 10.39 9.39 12.87
C PRO A 262 8.98 8.92 12.52
N PHE A 263 8.65 7.68 12.88
CA PHE A 263 7.33 7.14 12.63
C PHE A 263 6.79 6.36 13.83
N ILE A 264 5.46 6.28 13.88
CA ILE A 264 4.69 5.51 14.85
C ILE A 264 3.73 4.63 14.06
N GLU A 265 3.69 3.34 14.38
CA GLU A 265 2.70 2.43 13.78
C GLU A 265 1.36 2.57 14.50
N LEU A 266 0.32 2.88 13.74
CA LEU A 266 -1.07 2.91 14.18
C LEU A 266 -1.85 1.95 13.31
N ARG A 267 -1.96 0.70 13.74
CA ARG A 267 -2.54 -0.36 12.92
C ARG A 267 -4.07 -0.25 12.83
N ARG A 268 -4.63 -0.58 11.69
CA ARG A 268 -6.07 -0.83 11.57
C ARG A 268 -6.42 -2.08 12.38
N LEU A 269 -7.26 -1.90 13.36
CA LEU A 269 -7.75 -2.96 14.24
C LEU A 269 -9.28 -2.99 14.22
N TYR A 270 -9.85 -4.13 14.60
CA TYR A 270 -11.30 -4.34 14.70
C TYR A 270 -11.72 -4.66 16.14
N GLN A 271 -10.78 -4.99 17.01
CA GLN A 271 -10.99 -5.13 18.44
C GLN A 271 -10.99 -3.75 19.09
N ILE A 272 -12.16 -3.26 19.48
CA ILE A 272 -12.38 -1.90 19.99
C ILE A 272 -11.46 -1.60 21.18
N ASP A 273 -11.33 -2.55 22.13
CA ASP A 273 -10.43 -2.41 23.27
C ASP A 273 -8.94 -2.24 22.90
N LYS A 274 -8.54 -2.78 21.77
CA LYS A 274 -7.18 -2.59 21.25
C LYS A 274 -7.02 -1.25 20.54
N ILE A 275 -8.05 -0.76 19.88
CA ILE A 275 -8.05 0.58 19.25
C ILE A 275 -7.85 1.63 20.34
N THR A 276 -8.65 1.59 21.42
CA THR A 276 -8.51 2.49 22.57
C THR A 276 -7.09 2.45 23.17
N LYS A 277 -6.53 1.24 23.37
CA LYS A 277 -5.15 1.11 23.84
C LYS A 277 -4.10 1.70 22.90
N GLN A 278 -4.29 1.59 21.58
CA GLN A 278 -3.42 2.24 20.61
C GLN A 278 -3.47 3.77 20.70
N TYR A 279 -4.67 4.32 20.83
CA TYR A 279 -4.83 5.77 20.99
C TYR A 279 -4.22 6.27 22.30
N GLN A 280 -4.42 5.55 23.41
CA GLN A 280 -3.75 5.84 24.67
C GLN A 280 -2.22 5.82 24.55
N ALA A 281 -1.67 4.79 23.86
CA ALA A 281 -0.24 4.70 23.64
C ALA A 281 0.28 5.86 22.75
N LEU A 282 -0.46 6.25 21.72
CA LEU A 282 -0.13 7.40 20.87
C LEU A 282 -0.17 8.69 21.69
N GLY A 283 -1.20 8.89 22.51
CA GLY A 283 -1.33 10.04 23.40
C GLY A 283 -0.15 10.17 24.36
N ASN A 284 0.28 9.04 24.95
CA ASN A 284 1.45 9.02 25.84
C ASN A 284 2.73 9.46 25.11
N VAL A 285 2.93 9.04 23.86
CA VAL A 285 4.10 9.45 23.04
C VAL A 285 4.04 10.93 22.72
N LEU A 286 2.85 11.47 22.41
CA LEU A 286 2.67 12.87 22.05
C LEU A 286 2.53 13.81 23.28
N GLY A 287 2.46 13.24 24.47
CA GLY A 287 2.31 14.00 25.73
C GLY A 287 0.93 14.63 25.95
N ILE A 288 -0.09 14.10 25.26
CA ILE A 288 -1.48 14.57 25.36
C ILE A 288 -2.46 13.40 25.40
N PRO A 289 -3.56 13.48 26.13
CA PRO A 289 -4.56 12.43 26.13
C PRO A 289 -5.26 12.35 24.77
N PHE A 290 -5.31 11.15 24.21
CA PHE A 290 -6.18 10.79 23.09
C PHE A 290 -7.42 10.12 23.66
N GLU A 291 -8.55 10.80 23.62
CA GLU A 291 -9.83 10.32 24.12
C GLU A 291 -10.71 9.91 22.97
N ASP A 292 -11.06 8.63 22.91
CA ASP A 292 -11.89 8.02 21.86
C ASP A 292 -13.26 7.53 22.36
N HIS A 293 -13.68 7.99 23.55
CA HIS A 293 -14.88 7.48 24.25
C HIS A 293 -16.16 7.53 23.40
N GLU A 294 -16.37 8.59 22.62
CA GLU A 294 -17.55 8.70 21.75
C GLU A 294 -17.48 7.69 20.60
N ALA A 295 -16.32 7.54 19.95
CA ALA A 295 -16.11 6.60 18.87
C ALA A 295 -16.19 5.15 19.40
N GLU A 296 -15.60 4.87 20.55
CA GLU A 296 -15.71 3.57 21.24
C GLU A 296 -17.17 3.21 21.53
N ALA A 297 -17.93 4.14 22.11
CA ALA A 297 -19.34 3.92 22.43
C ALA A 297 -20.18 3.67 21.17
N ALA A 298 -19.96 4.45 20.10
CA ALA A 298 -20.65 4.29 18.83
C ALA A 298 -20.33 2.97 18.16
N ALA A 299 -19.08 2.53 18.22
CA ALA A 299 -18.65 1.24 17.68
C ALA A 299 -19.28 0.07 18.45
N LEU A 300 -19.27 0.10 19.79
CA LEU A 300 -19.92 -0.90 20.63
C LEU A 300 -21.43 -0.97 20.40
N ASP A 301 -22.10 0.17 20.24
CA ASP A 301 -23.51 0.21 19.91
C ASP A 301 -23.80 -0.40 18.53
N SER A 302 -22.96 -0.13 17.55
CA SER A 302 -23.07 -0.73 16.21
C SER A 302 -22.94 -2.25 16.24
N VAL A 303 -22.02 -2.79 17.03
CA VAL A 303 -21.86 -4.24 17.26
C VAL A 303 -23.14 -4.82 17.88
N LYS A 304 -23.70 -4.16 18.92
CA LYS A 304 -24.94 -4.59 19.57
C LYS A 304 -26.13 -4.60 18.60
N ARG A 305 -26.28 -3.53 17.81
CA ARG A 305 -27.33 -3.43 16.79
C ARG A 305 -27.23 -4.54 15.75
N LEU A 306 -26.02 -4.79 15.24
CA LEU A 306 -25.81 -5.87 14.27
C LEU A 306 -26.17 -7.23 14.88
N LYS A 307 -25.73 -7.50 16.12
CA LYS A 307 -26.04 -8.75 16.80
C LYS A 307 -27.54 -8.95 17.04
N SER A 308 -28.24 -7.89 17.41
CA SER A 308 -29.71 -7.94 17.58
C SER A 308 -30.42 -8.15 16.25
N ALA A 309 -29.97 -7.51 15.18
CA ALA A 309 -30.59 -7.64 13.86
C ALA A 309 -30.31 -8.98 13.17
N LYS A 310 -29.14 -9.59 13.45
CA LYS A 310 -28.65 -10.82 12.81
C LYS A 310 -28.00 -11.77 13.85
N PRO A 311 -28.75 -12.31 14.82
CA PRO A 311 -28.20 -13.10 15.93
C PRO A 311 -27.46 -14.37 15.46
N ASP A 312 -27.90 -14.96 14.36
CA ASP A 312 -27.35 -16.20 13.81
C ASP A 312 -26.38 -15.99 12.64
N ALA A 313 -25.93 -14.74 12.44
CA ALA A 313 -25.00 -14.45 11.35
C ALA A 313 -23.71 -15.27 11.48
N VAL A 314 -23.30 -15.84 10.36
CA VAL A 314 -22.00 -16.50 10.18
C VAL A 314 -21.20 -15.69 9.16
N PHE A 315 -20.00 -15.34 9.50
CA PHE A 315 -19.12 -14.55 8.65
C PHE A 315 -18.09 -15.45 7.98
N ALA A 316 -17.95 -15.29 6.66
CA ALA A 316 -16.83 -15.82 5.91
C ALA A 316 -15.87 -14.67 5.59
N ILE A 317 -14.63 -14.77 6.04
CA ILE A 317 -13.61 -13.73 5.84
C ILE A 317 -12.64 -14.22 4.80
N GLY A 318 -12.58 -13.50 3.68
CA GLY A 318 -11.68 -13.81 2.58
C GLY A 318 -10.51 -12.83 2.48
N GLU A 319 -9.61 -13.14 1.58
CA GLU A 319 -8.41 -12.36 1.30
C GLU A 319 -8.67 -11.01 0.62
N CYS A 320 -9.86 -10.82 0.04
CA CYS A 320 -10.26 -9.54 -0.57
C CYS A 320 -10.46 -8.42 0.45
N MET A 321 -10.37 -8.73 1.73
CA MET A 321 -10.49 -7.76 2.80
C MET A 321 -9.26 -6.85 2.84
N ASN A 322 -9.49 -5.55 2.84
CA ASN A 322 -8.43 -4.55 2.99
C ASN A 322 -8.05 -4.37 4.47
N GLY A 323 -7.41 -5.37 5.05
CA GLY A 323 -6.99 -5.38 6.45
C GLY A 323 -6.48 -6.76 6.88
N ASP A 324 -6.24 -6.94 8.18
CA ASP A 324 -5.86 -8.23 8.75
C ASP A 324 -7.09 -9.13 8.93
N PRO A 325 -7.24 -10.22 8.14
CA PRO A 325 -8.40 -11.09 8.23
C PRO A 325 -8.48 -11.85 9.55
N PHE A 326 -7.35 -12.16 10.17
CA PHE A 326 -7.31 -12.87 11.44
C PHE A 326 -7.71 -11.95 12.61
N GLU A 327 -7.31 -10.69 12.54
CA GLU A 327 -7.70 -9.70 13.55
C GLU A 327 -9.21 -9.42 13.49
N LEU A 328 -9.79 -9.31 12.29
CA LEU A 328 -11.24 -9.21 12.13
C LEU A 328 -11.97 -10.46 12.62
N ALA A 329 -11.49 -11.65 12.25
CA ALA A 329 -12.07 -12.91 12.72
C ALA A 329 -12.10 -12.99 14.23
N LEU A 330 -10.98 -12.66 14.89
CA LEU A 330 -10.88 -12.66 16.34
C LEU A 330 -11.81 -11.61 16.98
N ALA A 331 -11.92 -10.43 16.39
CA ALA A 331 -12.85 -9.40 16.85
C ALA A 331 -14.30 -9.89 16.79
N LEU A 332 -14.72 -10.47 15.66
CA LEU A 332 -16.06 -11.00 15.48
C LEU A 332 -16.39 -12.10 16.50
N VAL A 333 -15.45 -13.03 16.74
CA VAL A 333 -15.62 -14.08 17.76
C VAL A 333 -15.76 -13.48 19.16
N LYS A 334 -14.95 -12.49 19.51
CA LYS A 334 -15.05 -11.77 20.79
C LYS A 334 -16.40 -11.06 20.96
N TYR A 335 -16.98 -10.55 19.88
CA TYR A 335 -18.31 -9.94 19.90
C TYR A 335 -19.44 -10.97 19.85
N GLY A 336 -19.10 -12.26 19.84
CA GLY A 336 -20.04 -13.37 19.92
C GLY A 336 -20.69 -13.72 18.58
N PHE A 337 -20.05 -13.38 17.46
CA PHE A 337 -20.45 -13.88 16.14
C PHE A 337 -19.74 -15.18 15.81
N ARG A 338 -20.29 -15.93 14.85
CA ARG A 338 -19.65 -17.11 14.28
C ARG A 338 -18.86 -16.72 13.03
N VAL A 339 -17.66 -17.28 12.88
CA VAL A 339 -16.75 -17.01 11.73
C VAL A 339 -16.42 -18.32 11.04
#